data_f04b79c520d14823b7f11f5558d24a5e
#
_entry.id   f04b79c520d14823b7f11f5558d24a5e
#
_cell.length_a   1.000
_cell.length_b   1.000
_cell.length_c   1.000
_cell.angle_alpha   90.00
_cell.angle_beta   90.00
_cell.angle_gamma   90.00
#
_symmetry.space_group_name_H-M   'P 1'
#
loop_
_entity.id
_entity.type
_entity.pdbx_description
1 polymer ?
#
loop_
_entity_poly.entity_id
_entity_poly.type
_entity_poly.pdbx_seq_one_letter_code
_entity_poly.pdbx_strand_id
1 'polypeptide(L)'
;MPAQKGRPACHCSDLRMCVSRCLRCVGVALVTLATVCTVANILLLLPELKVHFLLEGHVTREASWATGLWSSGLLVVIGARAFLQSRHTPGCCAFRTQMLRQALYSCACLLSSAFCCLVSITGLVQGPLCLYNTTSGSAWGVPLQPTADRDAGYLYNRSLWSGVCLEPKGVVQWNVVLFSILGGASGLQALLCAANVINTLLGVVLGRSAGDNKVSPVSA
;
A
#
# COMPACT_ATOMS: atom_id res chain seq x y z
N MET A 1 -4.19 -61.67 9.40
CA MET A 1 -4.66 -60.49 8.62
C MET A 1 -4.54 -59.28 9.53
N PRO A 2 -3.59 -58.37 9.39
CA PRO A 2 -3.53 -57.14 10.19
C PRO A 2 -4.28 -56.01 9.47
N ALA A 3 -5.18 -55.35 10.21
CA ALA A 3 -5.92 -54.22 9.78
C ALA A 3 -5.05 -53.01 9.47
N GLN A 4 -5.13 -52.52 8.26
CA GLN A 4 -4.47 -51.33 7.78
C GLN A 4 -5.16 -50.08 8.33
N LYS A 5 -4.53 -49.50 9.35
CA LYS A 5 -4.99 -48.28 10.03
C LYS A 5 -4.92 -47.09 9.04
N GLY A 6 -6.06 -46.68 8.53
CA GLY A 6 -6.18 -45.55 7.60
C GLY A 6 -5.61 -44.26 8.18
N ARG A 7 -4.63 -43.70 7.48
CA ARG A 7 -4.03 -42.39 7.78
C ARG A 7 -4.99 -41.29 7.37
N PRO A 8 -5.22 -40.27 8.18
CA PRO A 8 -5.98 -39.10 7.77
C PRO A 8 -5.12 -38.23 6.84
N ALA A 9 -5.14 -38.54 5.54
CA ALA A 9 -4.40 -37.78 4.53
C ALA A 9 -5.16 -36.52 4.03
N CYS A 10 -6.42 -36.32 4.44
CA CYS A 10 -7.27 -35.27 3.89
C CYS A 10 -7.08 -33.87 4.50
N HIS A 11 -6.53 -33.74 5.71
CA HIS A 11 -6.53 -32.43 6.38
C HIS A 11 -5.43 -31.47 5.90
N CYS A 12 -4.35 -31.97 5.33
CA CYS A 12 -3.22 -31.15 4.86
C CYS A 12 -3.45 -30.57 3.45
N SER A 13 -4.25 -31.24 2.61
CA SER A 13 -4.55 -30.78 1.25
C SER A 13 -5.58 -29.64 1.24
N ASP A 14 -6.60 -29.67 2.12
CA ASP A 14 -7.61 -28.63 2.22
C ASP A 14 -7.07 -27.32 2.77
N LEU A 15 -6.21 -27.38 3.79
CA LEU A 15 -5.52 -26.18 4.31
C LEU A 15 -4.60 -25.55 3.26
N ARG A 16 -3.90 -26.35 2.46
CA ARG A 16 -3.02 -25.85 1.38
C ARG A 16 -3.82 -25.17 0.25
N MET A 17 -4.96 -25.71 -0.13
CA MET A 17 -5.84 -25.08 -1.14
C MET A 17 -6.43 -23.77 -0.62
N CYS A 18 -6.84 -23.70 0.64
CA CYS A 18 -7.37 -22.49 1.25
C CYS A 18 -6.31 -21.38 1.29
N VAL A 19 -5.07 -21.68 1.71
CA VAL A 19 -3.97 -20.73 1.74
C VAL A 19 -3.61 -20.22 0.35
N SER A 20 -3.57 -21.08 -0.67
CA SER A 20 -3.23 -20.67 -2.03
C SER A 20 -4.30 -19.79 -2.67
N ARG A 21 -5.59 -20.03 -2.37
CA ARG A 21 -6.69 -19.16 -2.80
C ARG A 21 -6.62 -17.80 -2.10
N CYS A 22 -6.35 -17.79 -0.79
CA CYS A 22 -6.22 -16.56 -0.03
C CYS A 22 -5.05 -15.70 -0.55
N LEU A 23 -3.89 -16.28 -0.84
CA LEU A 23 -2.75 -15.58 -1.44
C LEU A 23 -3.08 -14.97 -2.80
N ARG A 24 -3.83 -15.70 -3.63
CA ARG A 24 -4.27 -15.18 -4.93
C ARG A 24 -5.22 -14.00 -4.77
N CYS A 25 -6.17 -14.07 -3.82
CA CYS A 25 -7.06 -12.94 -3.51
C CYS A 25 -6.28 -11.71 -3.04
N VAL A 26 -5.30 -11.89 -2.15
CA VAL A 26 -4.43 -10.81 -1.68
C VAL A 26 -3.64 -10.21 -2.86
N GLY A 27 -3.05 -11.03 -3.71
CA GLY A 27 -2.33 -10.57 -4.89
C GLY A 27 -3.20 -9.73 -5.84
N VAL A 28 -4.43 -10.17 -6.11
CA VAL A 28 -5.39 -9.41 -6.94
C VAL A 28 -5.78 -8.10 -6.26
N ALA A 29 -6.09 -8.13 -4.96
CA ALA A 29 -6.42 -6.93 -4.19
C ALA A 29 -5.27 -5.91 -4.20
N LEU A 30 -4.02 -6.35 -4.06
CA LEU A 30 -2.86 -5.48 -4.14
C LEU A 30 -2.69 -4.83 -5.52
N VAL A 31 -2.93 -5.56 -6.61
CA VAL A 31 -2.88 -5.00 -7.97
C VAL A 31 -3.97 -3.96 -8.18
N THR A 32 -5.22 -4.23 -7.76
CA THR A 32 -6.31 -3.26 -7.89
C THR A 32 -6.05 -1.99 -7.08
N LEU A 33 -5.58 -2.11 -5.84
CA LEU A 33 -5.21 -0.96 -5.01
C LEU A 33 -4.03 -0.18 -5.61
N ALA A 34 -3.04 -0.86 -6.18
CA ALA A 34 -1.91 -0.22 -6.86
C ALA A 34 -2.37 0.59 -8.09
N THR A 35 -3.34 0.08 -8.84
CA THR A 35 -3.94 0.81 -9.96
C THR A 35 -4.66 2.06 -9.48
N VAL A 36 -5.42 1.97 -8.38
CA VAL A 36 -6.08 3.13 -7.76
C VAL A 36 -5.06 4.18 -7.31
N CYS A 37 -3.97 3.77 -6.65
CA CYS A 37 -2.89 4.68 -6.24
C CYS A 37 -2.24 5.37 -7.43
N THR A 38 -1.96 4.63 -8.51
CA THR A 38 -1.38 5.17 -9.74
C THR A 38 -2.28 6.23 -10.36
N VAL A 39 -3.57 5.91 -10.54
CA VAL A 39 -4.55 6.84 -11.12
C VAL A 39 -4.72 8.07 -10.24
N ALA A 40 -4.88 7.91 -8.92
CA ALA A 40 -5.03 9.03 -7.99
C ALA A 40 -3.81 9.96 -8.03
N ASN A 41 -2.59 9.41 -8.11
CA ASN A 41 -1.38 10.23 -8.19
C ASN A 41 -1.23 10.94 -9.54
N ILE A 42 -1.60 10.31 -10.66
CA ILE A 42 -1.64 10.98 -11.97
C ILE A 42 -2.62 12.16 -11.93
N LEU A 43 -3.79 11.99 -11.35
CA LEU A 43 -4.78 13.06 -11.20
C LEU A 43 -4.28 14.18 -10.27
N LEU A 44 -3.51 13.87 -9.23
CA LEU A 44 -2.88 14.87 -8.36
C LEU A 44 -1.84 15.71 -9.11
N LEU A 45 -1.13 15.13 -10.10
CA LEU A 45 -0.18 15.83 -10.94
C LEU A 45 -0.86 16.72 -12.01
N LEU A 46 -2.13 16.48 -12.28
CA LEU A 46 -2.90 17.18 -13.32
C LEU A 46 -4.13 17.89 -12.73
N PRO A 47 -3.97 18.97 -11.94
CA PRO A 47 -5.10 19.74 -11.45
C PRO A 47 -5.95 20.24 -12.64
N GLU A 48 -7.28 20.13 -12.54
CA GLU A 48 -8.22 20.42 -13.65
C GLU A 48 -7.92 19.66 -14.95
N LEU A 49 -7.13 18.56 -14.91
CA LEU A 49 -6.65 17.81 -16.08
C LEU A 49 -5.79 18.65 -17.05
N LYS A 50 -5.15 19.70 -16.55
CA LYS A 50 -4.29 20.62 -17.32
C LYS A 50 -2.82 20.35 -17.04
N VAL A 51 -2.04 20.13 -18.09
CA VAL A 51 -0.60 19.81 -17.98
C VAL A 51 0.25 21.04 -17.65
N HIS A 52 -0.21 22.26 -17.96
CA HIS A 52 0.59 23.47 -17.75
C HIS A 52 0.96 23.70 -16.28
N PHE A 53 0.07 23.39 -15.33
CA PHE A 53 0.37 23.51 -13.90
C PHE A 53 1.54 22.62 -13.46
N LEU A 54 1.67 21.45 -14.07
CA LEU A 54 2.82 20.55 -13.82
C LEU A 54 4.10 21.12 -14.41
N LEU A 55 4.05 21.68 -15.62
CA LEU A 55 5.21 22.26 -16.32
C LEU A 55 5.71 23.55 -15.64
N GLU A 56 4.80 24.33 -15.06
CA GLU A 56 5.10 25.55 -14.33
C GLU A 56 5.51 25.28 -12.86
N GLY A 57 5.45 24.03 -12.42
CA GLY A 57 5.77 23.64 -11.04
C GLY A 57 4.70 24.04 -10.02
N HIS A 58 3.49 24.35 -10.45
CA HIS A 58 2.36 24.72 -9.60
C HIS A 58 1.56 23.51 -9.08
N VAL A 59 2.29 22.45 -8.72
CA VAL A 59 1.74 21.22 -8.14
C VAL A 59 2.31 21.04 -6.74
N THR A 60 1.54 20.46 -5.82
CA THR A 60 2.00 20.20 -4.44
C THR A 60 3.27 19.36 -4.45
N ARG A 61 4.19 19.66 -3.55
CA ARG A 61 5.48 18.97 -3.42
C ARG A 61 5.29 17.47 -3.18
N GLU A 62 4.30 17.08 -2.38
CA GLU A 62 3.98 15.69 -2.05
C GLU A 62 3.45 14.93 -3.28
N ALA A 63 2.66 15.60 -4.12
CA ALA A 63 2.19 15.02 -5.38
C ALA A 63 3.34 14.82 -6.38
N SER A 64 4.29 15.79 -6.45
CA SER A 64 5.44 15.72 -7.36
C SER A 64 6.43 14.60 -7.04
N TRP A 65 6.46 14.09 -5.79
CA TRP A 65 7.24 12.90 -5.43
C TRP A 65 6.73 11.64 -6.10
N ALA A 66 5.53 11.66 -6.67
CA ALA A 66 4.94 10.58 -7.45
C ALA A 66 4.94 9.20 -6.74
N THR A 67 4.81 9.20 -5.41
CA THR A 67 4.87 7.98 -4.58
C THR A 67 3.76 6.99 -4.92
N GLY A 68 2.61 7.45 -5.37
CA GLY A 68 1.53 6.61 -5.87
C GLY A 68 1.89 5.87 -7.16
N LEU A 69 2.80 6.41 -7.99
CA LEU A 69 3.24 5.78 -9.23
C LEU A 69 4.29 4.70 -8.98
N TRP A 70 5.43 5.07 -8.37
CA TRP A 70 6.56 4.15 -8.25
C TRP A 70 6.51 3.31 -6.97
N SER A 71 6.12 3.89 -5.83
CA SER A 71 6.13 3.23 -4.53
C SER A 71 4.91 2.32 -4.36
N SER A 72 3.72 2.89 -4.20
CA SER A 72 2.47 2.15 -4.00
C SER A 72 1.90 1.55 -5.30
N GLY A 73 2.30 2.05 -6.46
CA GLY A 73 1.95 1.51 -7.77
C GLY A 73 2.92 0.41 -8.21
N LEU A 74 4.03 0.78 -8.86
CA LEU A 74 4.93 -0.15 -9.55
C LEU A 74 5.54 -1.21 -8.62
N LEU A 75 6.10 -0.80 -7.46
CA LEU A 75 6.75 -1.74 -6.55
C LEU A 75 5.77 -2.76 -5.96
N VAL A 76 4.54 -2.32 -5.64
CA VAL A 76 3.50 -3.22 -5.13
C VAL A 76 3.03 -4.19 -6.21
N VAL A 77 2.90 -3.76 -7.47
CA VAL A 77 2.57 -4.66 -8.60
C VAL A 77 3.65 -5.72 -8.82
N ILE A 78 4.93 -5.34 -8.74
CA ILE A 78 6.05 -6.30 -8.84
C ILE A 78 5.97 -7.32 -7.71
N GLY A 79 5.75 -6.87 -6.46
CA GLY A 79 5.57 -7.75 -5.32
C GLY A 79 4.34 -8.65 -5.46
N ALA A 80 3.20 -8.11 -5.89
CA ALA A 80 1.97 -8.87 -6.09
C ALA A 80 2.13 -9.99 -7.14
N ARG A 81 2.94 -9.77 -8.19
CA ARG A 81 3.29 -10.85 -9.14
C ARG A 81 3.98 -12.02 -8.48
N ALA A 82 4.84 -11.79 -7.50
CA ALA A 82 5.48 -12.86 -6.76
C ALA A 82 4.48 -13.73 -5.99
N PHE A 83 3.38 -13.16 -5.48
CA PHE A 83 2.27 -13.90 -4.87
C PHE A 83 1.47 -14.70 -5.90
N LEU A 84 1.18 -14.12 -7.06
CA LEU A 84 0.40 -14.75 -8.12
C LEU A 84 1.18 -15.88 -8.80
N GLN A 85 2.51 -15.76 -8.93
CA GLN A 85 3.40 -16.76 -9.54
C GLN A 85 3.87 -17.85 -8.58
N SER A 86 3.45 -17.82 -7.32
CA SER A 86 3.82 -18.82 -6.31
C SER A 86 3.26 -20.19 -6.69
N ARG A 87 3.99 -20.94 -7.55
CA ARG A 87 3.65 -22.29 -7.98
C ARG A 87 4.18 -23.32 -6.98
N HIS A 88 3.48 -24.42 -6.87
CA HIS A 88 3.86 -25.58 -6.08
C HIS A 88 5.18 -26.15 -6.60
N THR A 89 6.27 -25.92 -5.91
CA THR A 89 7.53 -26.62 -6.15
C THR A 89 7.64 -27.78 -5.14
N PRO A 90 7.80 -29.04 -5.62
CA PRO A 90 8.03 -30.17 -4.73
C PRO A 90 9.45 -30.11 -4.17
N GLY A 91 9.58 -30.17 -2.85
CA GLY A 91 10.88 -30.19 -2.15
C GLY A 91 10.92 -29.30 -0.90
N CYS A 92 11.46 -29.81 0.22
CA CYS A 92 11.54 -29.05 1.48
C CYS A 92 12.41 -27.79 1.37
N CYS A 93 13.55 -27.87 0.67
CA CYS A 93 14.43 -26.71 0.47
C CYS A 93 13.81 -25.67 -0.44
N ALA A 94 13.13 -26.08 -1.51
CA ALA A 94 12.43 -25.17 -2.43
C ALA A 94 11.26 -24.45 -1.72
N PHE A 95 10.54 -25.12 -0.85
CA PHE A 95 9.49 -24.53 -0.03
C PHE A 95 10.02 -23.42 0.89
N ARG A 96 11.14 -23.66 1.56
CA ARG A 96 11.77 -22.70 2.48
C ARG A 96 12.26 -21.43 1.75
N THR A 97 12.91 -21.61 0.59
CA THR A 97 13.36 -20.49 -0.26
C THR A 97 12.18 -19.69 -0.79
N GLN A 98 11.10 -20.36 -1.15
CA GLN A 98 9.88 -19.69 -1.61
C GLN A 98 9.21 -18.87 -0.52
N MET A 99 9.11 -19.40 0.72
CA MET A 99 8.58 -18.67 1.88
C MET A 99 9.43 -17.44 2.20
N LEU A 100 10.76 -17.57 2.20
CA LEU A 100 11.67 -16.46 2.44
C LEU A 100 11.53 -15.37 1.38
N ARG A 101 11.47 -15.76 0.10
CA ARG A 101 11.26 -14.82 -1.01
C ARG A 101 9.94 -14.09 -0.86
N GLN A 102 8.87 -14.78 -0.49
CA GLN A 102 7.55 -14.18 -0.26
C GLN A 102 7.58 -13.19 0.91
N ALA A 103 8.26 -13.52 2.01
CA ALA A 103 8.45 -12.61 3.13
C ALA A 103 9.19 -11.33 2.72
N LEU A 104 10.27 -11.44 1.94
CA LEU A 104 11.04 -10.30 1.45
C LEU A 104 10.20 -9.38 0.57
N TYR A 105 9.44 -9.93 -0.38
CA TYR A 105 8.55 -9.11 -1.22
C TYR A 105 7.43 -8.46 -0.39
N SER A 106 6.87 -9.15 0.60
CA SER A 106 5.86 -8.57 1.49
C SER A 106 6.41 -7.43 2.33
N CYS A 107 7.63 -7.56 2.85
CA CYS A 107 8.30 -6.49 3.59
C CYS A 107 8.58 -5.28 2.69
N ALA A 108 9.08 -5.50 1.47
CA ALA A 108 9.32 -4.43 0.50
C ALA A 108 8.01 -3.69 0.14
N CYS A 109 6.92 -4.42 -0.12
CA CYS A 109 5.62 -3.84 -0.39
C CYS A 109 5.06 -3.08 0.83
N LEU A 110 5.25 -3.61 2.04
CA LEU A 110 4.83 -2.97 3.29
C LEU A 110 5.52 -1.61 3.47
N LEU A 111 6.85 -1.57 3.36
CA LEU A 111 7.62 -0.34 3.49
C LEU A 111 7.24 0.69 2.41
N SER A 112 7.10 0.22 1.19
CA SER A 112 6.74 1.02 0.04
C SER A 112 5.34 1.65 0.19
N SER A 113 4.33 0.86 0.54
CA SER A 113 2.96 1.35 0.74
C SER A 113 2.83 2.23 1.98
N ALA A 114 3.55 1.93 3.07
CA ALA A 114 3.59 2.77 4.26
C ALA A 114 4.20 4.15 3.95
N PHE A 115 5.28 4.19 3.17
CA PHE A 115 5.89 5.46 2.72
C PHE A 115 4.91 6.31 1.90
N CYS A 116 4.21 5.71 0.93
CA CYS A 116 3.17 6.40 0.16
C CYS A 116 2.03 6.91 1.04
N CYS A 117 1.60 6.12 2.03
CA CYS A 117 0.57 6.51 2.99
C CYS A 117 1.01 7.74 3.81
N LEU A 118 2.22 7.75 4.34
CA LEU A 118 2.78 8.88 5.10
C LEU A 118 2.86 10.15 4.24
N VAL A 119 3.35 10.05 3.00
CA VAL A 119 3.40 11.20 2.07
C VAL A 119 2.00 11.72 1.76
N SER A 120 1.01 10.83 1.63
CA SER A 120 -0.38 11.23 1.40
C SER A 120 -0.98 11.96 2.61
N ILE A 121 -0.68 11.50 3.82
CA ILE A 121 -1.11 12.17 5.05
C ILE A 121 -0.45 13.56 5.17
N THR A 122 0.85 13.68 4.89
CA THR A 122 1.53 14.98 4.89
C THR A 122 0.94 15.94 3.86
N GLY A 123 0.60 15.45 2.65
CA GLY A 123 -0.07 16.23 1.63
C GLY A 123 -1.46 16.71 2.05
N LEU A 124 -2.22 15.87 2.78
CA LEU A 124 -3.50 16.26 3.38
C LEU A 124 -3.34 17.34 4.45
N VAL A 125 -2.33 17.22 5.31
CA VAL A 125 -2.11 18.17 6.42
C VAL A 125 -1.62 19.51 5.91
N GLN A 126 -0.70 19.53 4.94
CA GLN A 126 -0.12 20.77 4.43
C GLN A 126 -1.10 21.57 3.55
N GLY A 127 -2.00 20.88 2.85
CA GLY A 127 -2.95 21.49 1.94
C GLY A 127 -2.40 21.77 0.53
N PRO A 128 -3.25 22.26 -0.40
CA PRO A 128 -2.91 22.47 -1.80
C PRO A 128 -2.05 23.69 -2.02
N LEU A 129 -1.20 23.65 -3.04
CA LEU A 129 -0.54 24.79 -3.64
C LEU A 129 -1.54 25.48 -4.57
N CYS A 130 -1.77 26.78 -4.38
CA CYS A 130 -2.69 27.57 -5.22
C CYS A 130 -2.33 29.04 -5.26
N LEU A 131 -2.90 29.75 -6.25
CA LEU A 131 -2.87 31.19 -6.32
C LEU A 131 -3.90 31.74 -5.33
N TYR A 132 -3.48 32.60 -4.40
CA TYR A 132 -4.38 33.22 -3.41
C TYR A 132 -4.09 34.70 -3.24
N ASN A 133 -5.06 35.46 -2.72
CA ASN A 133 -4.89 36.89 -2.46
C ASN A 133 -4.12 37.13 -1.17
N THR A 134 -3.07 37.96 -1.27
CA THR A 134 -2.31 38.51 -0.15
C THR A 134 -2.54 40.00 -0.03
N THR A 135 -2.07 40.62 1.04
CA THR A 135 -2.13 42.09 1.22
C THR A 135 -1.34 42.87 0.17
N SER A 136 -0.38 42.21 -0.50
CA SER A 136 0.47 42.79 -1.55
C SER A 136 0.10 42.40 -2.99
N GLY A 137 -1.00 41.64 -3.17
CA GLY A 137 -1.44 41.13 -4.47
C GLY A 137 -1.65 39.62 -4.46
N SER A 138 -1.87 39.01 -5.64
CA SER A 138 -2.00 37.56 -5.78
C SER A 138 -0.62 36.88 -5.79
N ALA A 139 -0.47 35.80 -5.02
CA ALA A 139 0.77 35.02 -4.93
C ALA A 139 0.47 33.52 -4.94
N TRP A 140 1.41 32.74 -5.50
CA TRP A 140 1.39 31.29 -5.40
C TRP A 140 1.93 30.82 -4.05
N GLY A 141 1.23 29.94 -3.37
CA GLY A 141 1.64 29.39 -2.08
C GLY A 141 0.66 28.40 -1.50
N VAL A 142 0.86 28.03 -0.26
CA VAL A 142 0.04 27.07 0.48
C VAL A 142 -0.70 27.82 1.61
N PRO A 143 -1.83 28.47 1.33
CA PRO A 143 -2.52 29.34 2.30
C PRO A 143 -3.13 28.57 3.48
N LEU A 144 -3.35 27.25 3.32
CA LEU A 144 -3.99 26.38 4.31
C LEU A 144 -2.98 25.58 5.15
N GLN A 145 -1.69 25.84 4.97
CA GLN A 145 -0.65 25.19 5.76
C GLN A 145 -0.85 25.43 7.26
N PRO A 146 -0.73 24.39 8.12
CA PRO A 146 -0.79 24.57 9.56
C PRO A 146 0.38 25.44 10.03
N THR A 147 0.04 26.43 10.88
CA THR A 147 0.98 27.29 11.59
C THR A 147 0.76 27.13 13.08
N ALA A 148 1.62 27.71 13.93
CA ALA A 148 1.48 27.62 15.40
C ALA A 148 0.09 28.06 15.91
N ASP A 149 -0.58 28.96 15.16
CA ASP A 149 -1.90 29.51 15.50
C ASP A 149 -3.04 28.87 14.69
N ARG A 150 -2.76 27.93 13.79
CA ARG A 150 -3.75 27.34 12.89
C ARG A 150 -3.48 25.85 12.70
N ASP A 151 -4.39 25.03 13.20
CA ASP A 151 -4.41 23.60 12.94
C ASP A 151 -4.85 23.29 11.49
N ALA A 152 -4.72 21.99 11.08
CA ALA A 152 -5.24 21.51 9.80
C ALA A 152 -6.80 21.51 9.74
N GLY A 153 -7.41 22.51 10.39
CA GLY A 153 -8.86 22.66 10.54
C GLY A 153 -9.63 22.85 9.24
N TYR A 154 -8.94 23.16 8.13
CA TYR A 154 -9.58 23.27 6.81
C TYR A 154 -10.20 21.95 6.36
N LEU A 155 -9.69 20.78 6.83
CA LEU A 155 -10.26 19.48 6.51
C LEU A 155 -11.68 19.30 7.06
N TYR A 156 -12.00 19.97 8.16
CA TYR A 156 -13.31 19.92 8.82
C TYR A 156 -14.22 21.10 8.44
N ASN A 157 -13.66 22.17 7.84
CA ASN A 157 -14.39 23.38 7.47
C ASN A 157 -14.50 23.52 5.94
N ARG A 158 -15.61 23.03 5.39
CA ARG A 158 -15.86 23.05 3.94
C ARG A 158 -16.00 24.47 3.34
N SER A 159 -16.27 25.48 4.15
CA SER A 159 -16.36 26.87 3.65
C SER A 159 -15.01 27.38 3.13
N LEU A 160 -13.90 26.84 3.66
CA LEU A 160 -12.55 27.17 3.20
C LEU A 160 -12.17 26.52 1.86
N TRP A 161 -12.98 25.56 1.36
CA TRP A 161 -12.64 24.82 0.14
C TRP A 161 -12.94 25.61 -1.14
N SER A 162 -13.89 26.57 -1.11
CA SER A 162 -14.35 27.27 -2.27
C SER A 162 -13.91 28.74 -2.37
N GLY A 163 -13.30 29.31 -1.33
CA GLY A 163 -13.04 30.75 -1.28
C GLY A 163 -11.59 31.18 -1.16
N VAL A 164 -10.67 30.26 -0.80
CA VAL A 164 -9.28 30.61 -0.50
C VAL A 164 -8.40 30.61 -1.75
N CYS A 165 -8.57 29.65 -2.64
CA CYS A 165 -7.79 29.51 -3.85
C CYS A 165 -8.50 30.13 -5.06
N LEU A 166 -7.80 30.96 -5.82
CA LEU A 166 -8.27 31.57 -7.07
C LEU A 166 -8.06 30.63 -8.25
N GLU A 167 -6.88 30.05 -8.35
CA GLU A 167 -6.45 29.09 -9.38
C GLU A 167 -5.56 28.01 -8.80
N PRO A 168 -5.72 26.71 -9.18
CA PRO A 168 -6.85 26.14 -9.94
C PRO A 168 -8.17 26.14 -9.15
N LYS A 169 -9.30 26.24 -9.85
CA LYS A 169 -10.62 26.26 -9.18
C LYS A 169 -10.90 24.90 -8.53
N GLY A 170 -11.32 24.92 -7.26
CA GLY A 170 -11.65 23.68 -6.53
C GLY A 170 -10.46 22.78 -6.20
N VAL A 171 -9.22 23.27 -6.30
CA VAL A 171 -8.00 22.51 -6.01
C VAL A 171 -7.97 21.95 -4.59
N VAL A 172 -8.57 22.63 -3.61
CA VAL A 172 -8.65 22.13 -2.23
C VAL A 172 -9.44 20.83 -2.17
N GLN A 173 -10.63 20.80 -2.76
CA GLN A 173 -11.44 19.57 -2.80
C GLN A 173 -10.75 18.48 -3.61
N TRP A 174 -10.13 18.83 -4.73
CA TRP A 174 -9.37 17.90 -5.58
C TRP A 174 -8.25 17.20 -4.79
N ASN A 175 -7.42 17.97 -4.09
CA ASN A 175 -6.35 17.46 -3.26
C ASN A 175 -6.86 16.61 -2.09
N VAL A 176 -7.85 17.08 -1.34
CA VAL A 176 -8.42 16.36 -0.20
C VAL A 176 -8.95 15.00 -0.63
N VAL A 177 -9.73 14.94 -1.71
CA VAL A 177 -10.30 13.67 -2.20
C VAL A 177 -9.20 12.73 -2.68
N LEU A 178 -8.28 13.20 -3.51
CA LEU A 178 -7.26 12.33 -4.13
C LEU A 178 -6.21 11.86 -3.13
N PHE A 179 -5.73 12.72 -2.22
CA PHE A 179 -4.83 12.28 -1.15
C PHE A 179 -5.51 11.35 -0.16
N SER A 180 -6.81 11.52 0.12
CA SER A 180 -7.57 10.58 0.95
C SER A 180 -7.71 9.22 0.29
N ILE A 181 -7.97 9.17 -1.02
CA ILE A 181 -8.02 7.92 -1.79
C ILE A 181 -6.64 7.27 -1.81
N LEU A 182 -5.59 8.04 -2.11
CA LEU A 182 -4.20 7.56 -2.18
C LEU A 182 -3.73 7.02 -0.82
N GLY A 183 -3.97 7.78 0.25
CA GLY A 183 -3.62 7.38 1.63
C GLY A 183 -4.42 6.16 2.10
N GLY A 184 -5.73 6.12 1.83
CA GLY A 184 -6.59 4.97 2.16
C GLY A 184 -6.19 3.69 1.42
N ALA A 185 -5.97 3.79 0.10
CA ALA A 185 -5.56 2.65 -0.71
C ALA A 185 -4.17 2.13 -0.32
N SER A 186 -3.17 3.02 -0.12
CA SER A 186 -1.83 2.63 0.32
C SER A 186 -1.81 2.10 1.76
N GLY A 187 -2.65 2.64 2.65
CA GLY A 187 -2.84 2.11 4.00
C GLY A 187 -3.40 0.68 4.00
N LEU A 188 -4.41 0.40 3.16
CA LEU A 188 -4.93 -0.96 2.98
C LEU A 188 -3.88 -1.91 2.41
N GLN A 189 -3.06 -1.48 1.45
CA GLN A 189 -1.93 -2.28 0.95
C GLN A 189 -0.94 -2.61 2.07
N ALA A 190 -0.60 -1.64 2.91
CA ALA A 190 0.30 -1.84 4.05
C ALA A 190 -0.27 -2.88 5.03
N LEU A 191 -1.56 -2.81 5.36
CA LEU A 191 -2.23 -3.78 6.24
C LEU A 191 -2.23 -5.18 5.65
N LEU A 192 -2.54 -5.34 4.36
CA LEU A 192 -2.51 -6.63 3.68
C LEU A 192 -1.09 -7.23 3.65
N CYS A 193 -0.08 -6.41 3.38
CA CYS A 193 1.31 -6.84 3.39
C CYS A 193 1.79 -7.20 4.80
N ALA A 194 1.42 -6.44 5.83
CA ALA A 194 1.75 -6.71 7.23
C ALA A 194 1.13 -8.05 7.68
N ALA A 195 -0.14 -8.28 7.40
CA ALA A 195 -0.81 -9.55 7.70
C ALA A 195 -0.11 -10.73 7.01
N ASN A 196 0.34 -10.55 5.75
CA ASN A 196 1.05 -11.59 5.03
C ASN A 196 2.45 -11.84 5.60
N VAL A 197 3.18 -10.81 6.03
CA VAL A 197 4.47 -10.96 6.73
C VAL A 197 4.28 -11.76 8.02
N ILE A 198 3.30 -11.41 8.85
CA ILE A 198 3.00 -12.11 10.10
C ILE A 198 2.67 -13.58 9.82
N ASN A 199 1.79 -13.87 8.88
CA ASN A 199 1.40 -15.24 8.52
C ASN A 199 2.61 -16.07 8.02
N THR A 200 3.49 -15.45 7.23
CA THR A 200 4.69 -16.12 6.72
C THR A 200 5.69 -16.42 7.85
N LEU A 201 5.90 -15.47 8.76
CA LEU A 201 6.76 -15.65 9.93
C LEU A 201 6.22 -16.74 10.87
N LEU A 202 4.92 -16.74 11.16
CA LEU A 202 4.28 -17.79 11.95
C LEU A 202 4.44 -19.16 11.28
N GLY A 203 4.27 -19.25 9.96
CA GLY A 203 4.49 -20.49 9.20
C GLY A 203 5.92 -21.01 9.29
N VAL A 204 6.92 -20.13 9.30
CA VAL A 204 8.33 -20.51 9.46
C VAL A 204 8.61 -20.99 10.89
N VAL A 205 8.09 -20.31 11.90
CA VAL A 205 8.31 -20.64 13.34
C VAL A 205 7.59 -21.94 13.71
N LEU A 206 6.30 -22.07 13.39
CA LEU A 206 5.50 -23.25 13.72
C LEU A 206 5.93 -24.49 12.90
N GLY A 207 6.32 -24.31 11.63
CA GLY A 207 6.87 -25.39 10.79
C GLY A 207 8.20 -25.93 11.31
N ARG A 208 8.97 -25.13 12.05
CA ARG A 208 10.22 -25.54 12.70
C ARG A 208 9.95 -26.45 13.90
N SER A 209 8.94 -26.12 14.71
CA SER A 209 8.57 -26.89 15.91
C SER A 209 8.03 -28.32 15.57
N ALA A 210 7.36 -28.47 14.43
CA ALA A 210 6.86 -29.77 13.96
C ALA A 210 7.95 -30.67 13.39
N GLY A 211 9.12 -30.12 13.01
CA GLY A 211 10.28 -30.85 12.51
C GLY A 211 11.14 -31.48 13.63
N ASP A 212 11.30 -30.78 14.75
CA ASP A 212 12.14 -31.22 15.85
C ASP A 212 11.53 -32.39 16.66
N ASN A 213 10.21 -32.52 16.66
CA ASN A 213 9.52 -33.62 17.36
C ASN A 213 9.54 -34.98 16.61
N LYS A 214 10.15 -35.07 15.42
CA LYS A 214 10.25 -36.33 14.65
C LYS A 214 11.59 -37.03 14.70
N VAL A 215 12.56 -36.53 15.44
CA VAL A 215 13.88 -37.16 15.65
C VAL A 215 13.97 -37.59 17.10
N SER A 216 13.23 -38.62 17.48
CA SER A 216 13.60 -39.49 18.59
C SER A 216 14.20 -40.74 17.97
N PRO A 217 15.50 -41.08 18.16
CA PRO A 217 16.03 -42.33 17.75
C PRO A 217 15.45 -43.41 18.67
N VAL A 218 14.78 -44.38 18.07
CA VAL A 218 14.53 -45.67 18.70
C VAL A 218 15.92 -46.33 18.81
N SER A 219 16.51 -46.25 20.00
CA SER A 219 17.65 -47.12 20.38
C SER A 219 17.13 -48.50 20.64
N ALA A 220 17.80 -49.44 20.03
CA ALA A 220 17.63 -50.89 20.08
C ALA A 220 17.62 -51.48 21.47
#